data_b6b113693d8cb24e796519af0eaaefc0
#
_entry.id   b6b113693d8cb24e796519af0eaaefc0
#
_cell.length_a   1.000
_cell.length_b   1.000
_cell.length_c   1.000
_cell.angle_alpha   90.00
_cell.angle_beta   90.00
_cell.angle_gamma   90.00
#
_symmetry.space_group_name_H-M   'P 1'
#
loop_
_entity.id
_entity.type
_entity.pdbx_description
1 polymer ?
#
loop_
_entity_poly.entity_id
_entity_poly.type
_entity_poly.pdbx_seq_one_letter_code
_entity_poly.pdbx_strand_id
1 'polypeptide(L)'
;MKQLFLNVKDGSMKLIDQPMPTVKENMALVETLYTVVSAGTERGLASFGGKNLVQKALERPDQVKKVLEKLSTDGIVTTIESAFNKLAEPMPMGYSGVGRVISCGKGVTEVQAGDLVAMVGTAYHCEINRVSRTMLTKIPEELQDYRQAAFCALGGIALEGIHQAEVVPGETVAVIGMGLLGHIVSRILNAYGCDVIGYDVVDKTMPGTNLKAFINSGDDSAVDMTKALTRGRGVDKVII
;
A
#
# COMPACT_ATOMS: atom_id res chain seq x y z
N MET A 1 1.97 24.65 4.70
CA MET A 1 2.65 23.48 4.16
C MET A 1 1.95 22.97 2.92
N LYS A 2 2.69 22.38 1.99
CA LYS A 2 2.13 21.81 0.76
C LYS A 2 1.73 20.36 0.95
N GLN A 3 0.60 19.97 0.39
CA GLN A 3 0.08 18.61 0.46
C GLN A 3 -0.59 18.21 -0.86
N LEU A 4 -0.34 16.98 -1.32
CA LEU A 4 -0.95 16.43 -2.54
C LEU A 4 -2.32 15.83 -2.22
N PHE A 5 -3.32 16.25 -3.00
CA PHE A 5 -4.69 15.74 -2.91
C PHE A 5 -5.16 15.19 -4.26
N LEU A 6 -5.96 14.16 -4.19
CA LEU A 6 -6.71 13.60 -5.31
C LEU A 6 -8.17 14.05 -5.23
N ASN A 7 -8.70 14.58 -6.30
CA ASN A 7 -10.15 14.74 -6.48
C ASN A 7 -10.73 13.41 -7.00
N VAL A 8 -11.47 12.71 -6.15
CA VAL A 8 -12.06 11.41 -6.49
C VAL A 8 -13.17 11.53 -7.54
N LYS A 9 -13.68 12.74 -7.79
CA LYS A 9 -14.74 12.98 -8.79
C LYS A 9 -14.21 12.91 -10.22
N ASP A 10 -13.05 13.52 -10.47
CA ASP A 10 -12.48 13.66 -11.82
C ASP A 10 -11.07 13.04 -11.98
N GLY A 11 -10.50 12.51 -10.90
CA GLY A 11 -9.16 11.92 -10.91
C GLY A 11 -8.01 12.94 -10.96
N SER A 12 -8.30 14.23 -10.88
CA SER A 12 -7.28 15.27 -10.89
C SER A 12 -6.49 15.31 -9.58
N MET A 13 -5.18 15.56 -9.68
CA MET A 13 -4.31 15.74 -8.53
C MET A 13 -3.95 17.21 -8.40
N LYS A 14 -4.00 17.74 -7.16
CA LYS A 14 -3.66 19.13 -6.87
C LYS A 14 -2.76 19.22 -5.65
N LEU A 15 -1.74 20.07 -5.77
CA LEU A 15 -0.93 20.49 -4.63
C LEU A 15 -1.63 21.67 -3.97
N ILE A 16 -2.03 21.51 -2.71
CA ILE A 16 -2.81 22.49 -1.97
C ILE A 16 -2.00 22.99 -0.78
N ASP A 17 -2.01 24.29 -0.56
CA ASP A 17 -1.44 24.90 0.64
C ASP A 17 -2.39 24.67 1.83
N GLN A 18 -1.88 24.00 2.86
CA GLN A 18 -2.57 23.69 4.10
C GLN A 18 -1.93 24.38 5.29
N PRO A 19 -2.68 24.73 6.33
CA PRO A 19 -2.09 25.12 7.61
C PRO A 19 -1.17 24.02 8.15
N MET A 20 -0.11 24.42 8.84
CA MET A 20 0.75 23.45 9.53
C MET A 20 -0.03 22.74 10.63
N PRO A 21 0.00 21.39 10.72
CA PRO A 21 -0.71 20.67 11.75
C PRO A 21 -0.10 20.96 13.12
N THR A 22 -0.93 21.00 14.15
CA THR A 22 -0.48 21.11 15.56
C THR A 22 -0.29 19.72 16.15
N VAL A 23 0.66 19.57 17.07
CA VAL A 23 0.86 18.32 17.80
C VAL A 23 -0.36 18.01 18.67
N LYS A 24 -0.75 16.74 18.75
CA LYS A 24 -1.85 16.25 19.61
C LYS A 24 -1.34 15.15 20.53
N GLU A 25 -2.11 14.86 21.57
CA GLU A 25 -1.85 13.72 22.45
C GLU A 25 -1.76 12.41 21.65
N ASN A 26 -0.81 11.53 22.00
CA ASN A 26 -0.48 10.28 21.33
C ASN A 26 -0.10 10.41 19.85
N MET A 27 0.34 11.59 19.42
CA MET A 27 0.77 11.86 18.05
C MET A 27 2.12 12.57 18.01
N ALA A 28 2.88 12.34 16.96
CA ALA A 28 4.10 13.07 16.63
C ALA A 28 3.90 13.92 15.39
N LEU A 29 4.56 15.07 15.31
CA LEU A 29 4.77 15.81 14.07
C LEU A 29 6.09 15.35 13.46
N VAL A 30 6.04 15.01 12.18
CA VAL A 30 7.15 14.44 11.45
C VAL A 30 7.35 15.23 10.16
N GLU A 31 8.53 15.80 9.97
CA GLU A 31 8.98 16.34 8.69
C GLU A 31 9.20 15.18 7.72
N THR A 32 8.52 15.22 6.60
CA THR A 32 8.59 14.16 5.59
C THR A 32 9.87 14.31 4.77
N LEU A 33 10.66 13.25 4.73
CA LEU A 33 11.87 13.17 3.90
C LEU A 33 11.60 12.43 2.60
N TYR A 34 10.92 11.29 2.68
CA TYR A 34 10.56 10.45 1.53
C TYR A 34 9.20 9.80 1.74
N THR A 35 8.45 9.65 0.66
CA THR A 35 7.22 8.86 0.60
C THR A 35 7.26 7.90 -0.56
N VAL A 36 6.61 6.75 -0.43
CA VAL A 36 6.47 5.77 -1.53
C VAL A 36 5.20 6.08 -2.30
N VAL A 37 5.32 6.17 -3.62
CA VAL A 37 4.20 6.21 -4.55
C VAL A 37 3.86 4.78 -4.95
N SER A 38 2.67 4.29 -4.57
CA SER A 38 2.17 3.00 -5.02
C SER A 38 1.46 3.17 -6.36
N ALA A 39 2.18 2.86 -7.43
CA ALA A 39 1.66 3.00 -8.80
C ALA A 39 0.34 2.23 -9.00
N GLY A 40 0.17 1.06 -8.38
CA GLY A 40 -1.07 0.27 -8.44
C GLY A 40 -2.23 0.97 -7.73
N THR A 41 -2.07 1.30 -6.46
CA THR A 41 -3.12 1.89 -5.62
C THR A 41 -3.47 3.31 -6.06
N GLU A 42 -2.47 4.18 -6.24
CA GLU A 42 -2.69 5.59 -6.52
C GLU A 42 -3.19 5.81 -7.95
N ARG A 43 -2.63 5.06 -8.93
CA ARG A 43 -3.14 5.07 -10.30
C ARG A 43 -4.56 4.51 -10.37
N GLY A 44 -4.85 3.44 -9.62
CA GLY A 44 -6.19 2.87 -9.50
C GLY A 44 -7.20 3.89 -8.99
N LEU A 45 -6.85 4.62 -7.93
CA LEU A 45 -7.68 5.70 -7.37
C LEU A 45 -7.88 6.86 -8.36
N ALA A 46 -6.83 7.31 -9.02
CA ALA A 46 -6.92 8.37 -10.03
C ALA A 46 -7.76 7.95 -11.23
N SER A 47 -7.56 6.74 -11.76
CA SER A 47 -8.36 6.22 -12.88
C SER A 47 -9.81 5.94 -12.50
N PHE A 48 -10.09 5.53 -11.26
CA PHE A 48 -11.46 5.45 -10.73
C PHE A 48 -12.14 6.82 -10.72
N GLY A 49 -11.42 7.88 -10.37
CA GLY A 49 -11.91 9.26 -10.43
C GLY A 49 -12.42 9.67 -11.80
N GLY A 50 -11.68 9.33 -12.87
CA GLY A 50 -12.05 9.66 -14.24
C GLY A 50 -13.25 8.89 -14.84
N LYS A 51 -13.80 7.87 -14.14
CA LYS A 51 -14.93 7.06 -14.60
C LYS A 51 -16.26 7.75 -14.36
N ASN A 52 -17.26 7.45 -15.20
CA ASN A 52 -18.62 7.92 -14.99
C ASN A 52 -19.30 7.19 -13.81
N LEU A 53 -20.40 7.72 -13.30
CA LEU A 53 -21.09 7.19 -12.12
C LEU A 53 -21.55 5.74 -12.27
N VAL A 54 -21.96 5.34 -13.47
CA VAL A 54 -22.41 3.96 -13.75
C VAL A 54 -21.22 3.00 -13.66
N GLN A 55 -20.08 3.37 -14.23
CA GLN A 55 -18.85 2.57 -14.14
C GLN A 55 -18.34 2.49 -12.70
N LYS A 56 -18.40 3.60 -11.92
CA LYS A 56 -18.07 3.61 -10.50
C LYS A 56 -18.97 2.68 -9.69
N ALA A 57 -20.26 2.66 -10.00
CA ALA A 57 -21.23 1.80 -9.34
C ALA A 57 -20.98 0.30 -9.64
N LEU A 58 -20.67 -0.03 -10.87
CA LEU A 58 -20.37 -1.42 -11.27
C LEU A 58 -19.09 -1.97 -10.61
N GLU A 59 -18.09 -1.14 -10.37
CA GLU A 59 -16.83 -1.55 -9.73
C GLU A 59 -16.90 -1.63 -8.20
N ARG A 60 -17.90 -1.00 -7.59
CA ARG A 60 -18.06 -0.97 -6.13
C ARG A 60 -19.49 -1.33 -5.72
N PRO A 61 -19.96 -2.56 -6.01
CA PRO A 61 -21.31 -2.99 -5.70
C PRO A 61 -21.60 -2.95 -4.18
N ASP A 62 -20.60 -3.13 -3.34
CA ASP A 62 -20.66 -2.96 -1.89
C ASP A 62 -21.04 -1.54 -1.46
N GLN A 63 -20.49 -0.53 -2.13
CA GLN A 63 -20.83 0.88 -1.87
C GLN A 63 -22.22 1.22 -2.39
N VAL A 64 -22.60 0.68 -3.54
CA VAL A 64 -23.97 0.84 -4.08
C VAL A 64 -24.99 0.28 -3.11
N LYS A 65 -24.74 -0.90 -2.54
CA LYS A 65 -25.64 -1.50 -1.53
C LYS A 65 -25.79 -0.59 -0.31
N LYS A 66 -24.72 -0.02 0.22
CA LYS A 66 -24.76 0.95 1.34
C LYS A 66 -25.53 2.22 0.99
N VAL A 67 -25.42 2.71 -0.26
CA VAL A 67 -26.21 3.87 -0.74
C VAL A 67 -27.69 3.49 -0.83
N LEU A 68 -28.03 2.30 -1.34
CA LEU A 68 -29.40 1.81 -1.41
C LEU A 68 -30.04 1.61 -0.02
N GLU A 69 -29.27 1.09 0.95
CA GLU A 69 -29.71 0.98 2.34
C GLU A 69 -29.98 2.37 2.96
N LYS A 70 -29.11 3.35 2.71
CA LYS A 70 -29.32 4.73 3.15
C LYS A 70 -30.50 5.44 2.45
N LEU A 71 -30.76 5.10 1.18
CA LEU A 71 -31.95 5.63 0.47
C LEU A 71 -33.24 5.26 1.16
N SER A 72 -33.32 4.10 1.80
CA SER A 72 -34.49 3.64 2.53
C SER A 72 -34.66 4.32 3.89
N THR A 73 -33.61 4.86 4.49
CA THR A 73 -33.63 5.48 5.83
C THR A 73 -33.64 7.00 5.79
N ASP A 74 -32.81 7.62 4.93
CA ASP A 74 -32.52 9.06 4.99
C ASP A 74 -33.19 9.87 3.84
N GLY A 75 -33.83 9.20 2.89
CA GLY A 75 -34.46 9.82 1.71
C GLY A 75 -33.51 10.01 0.52
N ILE A 76 -34.11 10.10 -0.68
CA ILE A 76 -33.35 10.04 -1.96
C ILE A 76 -32.43 11.24 -2.14
N VAL A 77 -32.88 12.46 -1.87
CA VAL A 77 -32.14 13.69 -2.15
C VAL A 77 -30.93 13.84 -1.21
N THR A 78 -31.16 13.62 0.08
CA THR A 78 -30.07 13.73 1.11
C THR A 78 -28.99 12.68 0.94
N THR A 79 -29.35 11.48 0.51
CA THR A 79 -28.38 10.39 0.26
C THR A 79 -27.54 10.65 -0.99
N ILE A 80 -28.17 11.12 -2.06
CA ILE A 80 -27.48 11.48 -3.30
C ILE A 80 -26.53 12.65 -3.06
N GLU A 81 -26.99 13.73 -2.41
CA GLU A 81 -26.14 14.88 -2.07
C GLU A 81 -24.96 14.49 -1.16
N SER A 82 -25.21 13.65 -0.15
CA SER A 82 -24.14 13.17 0.73
C SER A 82 -23.09 12.31 0.01
N ALA A 83 -23.53 11.48 -0.94
CA ALA A 83 -22.61 10.67 -1.76
C ALA A 83 -21.78 11.56 -2.71
N PHE A 84 -22.39 12.55 -3.35
CA PHE A 84 -21.72 13.51 -4.22
C PHE A 84 -20.73 14.40 -3.45
N ASN A 85 -21.11 14.88 -2.27
CA ASN A 85 -20.26 15.70 -1.42
C ASN A 85 -19.02 14.89 -0.96
N LYS A 86 -19.21 13.64 -0.58
CA LYS A 86 -18.10 12.75 -0.21
C LYS A 86 -17.13 12.46 -1.36
N LEU A 87 -17.63 12.36 -2.59
CA LEU A 87 -16.80 12.20 -3.80
C LEU A 87 -16.11 13.50 -4.21
N ALA A 88 -16.63 14.65 -3.79
CA ALA A 88 -16.06 15.96 -4.08
C ALA A 88 -14.99 16.40 -3.05
N GLU A 89 -14.92 15.75 -1.89
CA GLU A 89 -13.89 16.05 -0.89
C GLU A 89 -12.50 15.63 -1.41
N PRO A 90 -11.52 16.53 -1.39
CA PRO A 90 -10.15 16.21 -1.76
C PRO A 90 -9.57 15.12 -0.81
N MET A 91 -9.11 14.02 -1.37
CA MET A 91 -8.51 12.92 -0.60
C MET A 91 -6.99 13.11 -0.52
N PRO A 92 -6.39 13.14 0.68
CA PRO A 92 -4.94 13.21 0.81
C PRO A 92 -4.30 11.94 0.24
N MET A 93 -3.20 12.12 -0.50
CA MET A 93 -2.46 11.03 -1.13
C MET A 93 -1.24 10.64 -0.29
N GLY A 94 -0.84 9.37 -0.42
CA GLY A 94 0.28 8.79 0.33
C GLY A 94 -0.14 8.06 1.59
N TYR A 95 0.63 7.02 1.97
CA TYR A 95 0.34 6.20 3.14
C TYR A 95 1.57 5.52 3.74
N SER A 96 2.73 5.66 3.12
CA SER A 96 4.00 5.06 3.56
C SER A 96 5.16 5.99 3.31
N GLY A 97 6.00 6.21 4.30
CA GLY A 97 7.11 7.15 4.18
C GLY A 97 8.09 7.12 5.33
N VAL A 98 9.10 7.97 5.22
CA VAL A 98 10.14 8.22 6.21
C VAL A 98 10.21 9.70 6.51
N GLY A 99 10.44 10.04 7.75
CA GLY A 99 10.59 11.42 8.17
C GLY A 99 11.42 11.59 9.43
N ARG A 100 11.61 12.84 9.81
CA ARG A 100 12.29 13.25 11.03
C ARG A 100 11.26 13.80 12.02
N VAL A 101 11.28 13.31 13.23
CA VAL A 101 10.39 13.82 14.30
C VAL A 101 10.72 15.26 14.62
N ILE A 102 9.75 16.15 14.52
CA ILE A 102 9.85 17.57 14.92
C ILE A 102 9.49 17.72 16.39
N SER A 103 8.36 17.13 16.80
CA SER A 103 7.86 17.21 18.18
C SER A 103 6.94 16.03 18.49
N CYS A 104 6.87 15.66 19.77
CA CYS A 104 6.01 14.61 20.29
C CYS A 104 4.94 15.20 21.19
N GLY A 105 3.70 14.71 21.05
CA GLY A 105 2.62 14.99 21.97
C GLY A 105 2.72 14.13 23.24
N LYS A 106 1.93 14.51 24.23
CA LYS A 106 1.83 13.72 25.47
C LYS A 106 1.47 12.26 25.13
N GLY A 107 2.14 11.32 25.78
CA GLY A 107 1.91 9.87 25.60
C GLY A 107 2.74 9.23 24.47
N VAL A 108 3.53 9.99 23.71
CA VAL A 108 4.53 9.44 22.77
C VAL A 108 5.85 9.29 23.54
N THR A 109 6.29 8.06 23.75
CA THR A 109 7.50 7.71 24.52
C THR A 109 8.51 6.91 23.72
N GLU A 110 8.12 6.39 22.57
CA GLU A 110 8.91 5.49 21.73
C GLU A 110 9.93 6.21 20.86
N VAL A 111 9.70 7.52 20.64
CA VAL A 111 10.52 8.38 19.79
C VAL A 111 10.62 9.77 20.39
N GLN A 112 11.64 10.52 19.98
CA GLN A 112 11.87 11.91 20.39
C GLN A 112 12.18 12.81 19.19
N ALA A 113 12.15 14.12 19.41
CA ALA A 113 12.54 15.09 18.38
C ALA A 113 13.96 14.79 17.85
N GLY A 114 14.10 14.81 16.53
CA GLY A 114 15.33 14.47 15.81
C GLY A 114 15.42 13.03 15.33
N ASP A 115 14.65 12.08 15.90
CA ASP A 115 14.67 10.69 15.47
C ASP A 115 14.19 10.55 14.02
N LEU A 116 14.84 9.64 13.29
CA LEU A 116 14.35 9.16 11.99
C LEU A 116 13.32 8.06 12.21
N VAL A 117 12.16 8.18 11.55
CA VAL A 117 11.04 7.26 11.73
C VAL A 117 10.46 6.82 10.39
N ALA A 118 10.04 5.56 10.32
CA ALA A 118 9.15 5.07 9.31
C ALA A 118 7.71 5.35 9.74
N MET A 119 6.86 5.73 8.77
CA MET A 119 5.47 6.13 8.98
C MET A 119 4.55 5.33 8.07
N VAL A 120 3.38 4.92 8.60
CA VAL A 120 2.33 4.23 7.84
C VAL A 120 0.97 4.90 8.03
N GLY A 121 0.05 4.66 7.13
CA GLY A 121 -1.33 5.14 7.20
C GLY A 121 -1.48 6.63 6.91
N THR A 122 -1.02 7.49 7.81
CA THR A 122 -1.05 8.95 7.66
C THR A 122 0.28 9.55 7.17
N ALA A 123 1.07 8.76 6.44
CA ALA A 123 2.29 9.23 5.76
C ALA A 123 1.94 9.81 4.39
N TYR A 124 1.26 10.95 4.39
CA TYR A 124 0.82 11.62 3.18
C TYR A 124 1.98 12.26 2.41
N HIS A 125 1.77 12.49 1.11
CA HIS A 125 2.66 13.31 0.28
C HIS A 125 2.51 14.78 0.66
N CYS A 126 3.10 15.16 1.78
CA CYS A 126 3.10 16.53 2.32
C CYS A 126 4.40 16.80 3.06
N GLU A 127 4.67 18.06 3.34
CA GLU A 127 5.90 18.48 4.02
C GLU A 127 5.96 18.02 5.48
N ILE A 128 4.81 18.03 6.18
CA ILE A 128 4.73 17.63 7.60
C ILE A 128 3.52 16.74 7.81
N ASN A 129 3.77 15.57 8.35
CA ASN A 129 2.73 14.62 8.76
C ASN A 129 2.51 14.66 10.27
N ARG A 130 1.24 14.54 10.69
CA ARG A 130 0.88 14.24 12.07
C ARG A 130 0.51 12.76 12.17
N VAL A 131 1.36 11.99 12.84
CA VAL A 131 1.31 10.53 12.85
C VAL A 131 0.99 10.02 14.25
N SER A 132 0.11 9.04 14.35
CA SER A 132 -0.16 8.34 15.62
C SER A 132 1.07 7.57 16.10
N ARG A 133 1.31 7.50 17.41
CA ARG A 133 2.37 6.69 18.01
C ARG A 133 2.35 5.22 17.57
N THR A 134 1.17 4.68 17.24
CA THR A 134 1.01 3.30 16.78
C THR A 134 1.29 3.11 15.28
N MET A 135 1.48 4.20 14.55
CA MET A 135 1.70 4.23 13.10
C MET A 135 3.07 4.78 12.71
N LEU A 136 3.99 4.85 13.66
CA LEU A 136 5.38 5.20 13.43
C LEU A 136 6.31 4.28 14.23
N THR A 137 7.51 4.12 13.72
CA THR A 137 8.57 3.35 14.40
C THR A 137 9.92 3.98 14.11
N LYS A 138 10.81 3.96 15.12
CA LYS A 138 12.20 4.43 14.95
C LYS A 138 12.93 3.54 13.95
N ILE A 139 13.66 4.16 13.04
CA ILE A 139 14.50 3.44 12.07
C ILE A 139 15.79 3.02 12.81
N PRO A 140 16.19 1.73 12.71
CA PRO A 140 17.44 1.26 13.29
C PRO A 140 18.65 2.02 12.74
N GLU A 141 19.64 2.31 13.58
CA GLU A 141 20.83 3.06 13.20
C GLU A 141 21.72 2.27 12.21
N GLU A 142 21.60 0.96 12.22
CA GLU A 142 22.30 0.05 11.32
C GLU A 142 21.82 0.13 9.86
N LEU A 143 20.60 0.67 9.66
CA LEU A 143 20.05 0.85 8.31
C LEU A 143 20.71 2.06 7.62
N GLN A 144 21.75 1.80 6.86
CA GLN A 144 22.55 2.83 6.19
C GLN A 144 21.73 3.70 5.23
N ASP A 145 20.82 3.09 4.48
CA ASP A 145 19.89 3.81 3.59
C ASP A 145 18.49 3.81 4.17
N TYR A 146 18.19 4.80 4.99
CA TYR A 146 16.88 4.96 5.64
C TYR A 146 15.71 5.14 4.64
N ARG A 147 15.97 5.45 3.35
CA ARG A 147 14.93 5.50 2.31
C ARG A 147 14.22 4.15 2.14
N GLN A 148 14.92 3.05 2.41
CA GLN A 148 14.34 1.70 2.36
C GLN A 148 13.20 1.53 3.37
N ALA A 149 13.25 2.20 4.51
CA ALA A 149 12.20 2.17 5.51
C ALA A 149 10.88 2.83 5.03
N ALA A 150 10.91 3.61 3.93
CA ALA A 150 9.70 4.14 3.33
C ALA A 150 8.76 3.04 2.78
N PHE A 151 9.28 1.83 2.53
CA PHE A 151 8.49 0.67 2.11
C PHE A 151 7.84 -0.11 3.27
N CYS A 152 7.92 0.36 4.50
CA CYS A 152 7.44 -0.35 5.69
C CYS A 152 5.97 -0.78 5.61
N ALA A 153 5.06 0.05 5.06
CA ALA A 153 3.67 -0.34 4.87
C ALA A 153 3.51 -1.49 3.87
N LEU A 154 4.23 -1.43 2.75
CA LEU A 154 4.22 -2.50 1.74
C LEU A 154 4.86 -3.78 2.26
N GLY A 155 5.95 -3.65 3.04
CA GLY A 155 6.58 -4.77 3.73
C GLY A 155 5.63 -5.45 4.73
N GLY A 156 4.87 -4.67 5.49
CA GLY A 156 3.85 -5.18 6.39
C GLY A 156 2.73 -5.93 5.67
N ILE A 157 2.25 -5.40 4.54
CA ILE A 157 1.23 -6.06 3.69
C ILE A 157 1.79 -7.37 3.12
N ALA A 158 3.03 -7.37 2.62
CA ALA A 158 3.68 -8.56 2.09
C ALA A 158 3.84 -9.65 3.17
N LEU A 159 4.29 -9.26 4.36
CA LEU A 159 4.47 -10.17 5.48
C LEU A 159 3.13 -10.77 5.95
N GLU A 160 2.08 -9.96 6.00
CA GLU A 160 0.73 -10.43 6.33
C GLU A 160 0.25 -11.47 5.31
N GLY A 161 0.45 -11.23 4.00
CA GLY A 161 0.12 -12.21 2.95
C GLY A 161 0.85 -13.55 3.15
N ILE A 162 2.13 -13.50 3.54
CA ILE A 162 2.92 -14.70 3.84
C ILE A 162 2.38 -15.45 5.07
N HIS A 163 2.02 -14.70 6.13
CA HIS A 163 1.41 -15.28 7.33
C HIS A 163 0.05 -15.91 7.04
N GLN A 164 -0.81 -15.24 6.28
CA GLN A 164 -2.14 -15.75 5.90
C GLN A 164 -2.05 -17.03 5.03
N ALA A 165 -1.01 -17.12 4.21
CA ALA A 165 -0.72 -18.32 3.43
C ALA A 165 -0.08 -19.44 4.27
N GLU A 166 0.23 -19.19 5.56
CA GLU A 166 0.89 -20.15 6.46
C GLU A 166 2.15 -20.75 5.85
N VAL A 167 2.99 -19.91 5.24
CA VAL A 167 4.22 -20.36 4.58
C VAL A 167 5.24 -20.79 5.61
N VAL A 168 5.89 -21.93 5.35
CA VAL A 168 6.98 -22.44 6.18
C VAL A 168 8.30 -22.53 5.38
N PRO A 169 9.47 -22.43 6.04
CA PRO A 169 10.77 -22.54 5.36
C PRO A 169 10.90 -23.84 4.56
N GLY A 170 11.50 -23.75 3.36
CA GLY A 170 11.72 -24.88 2.46
C GLY A 170 10.58 -25.15 1.48
N GLU A 171 9.45 -24.45 1.60
CA GLU A 171 8.35 -24.54 0.62
C GLU A 171 8.71 -23.87 -0.71
N THR A 172 8.04 -24.32 -1.78
CA THR A 172 8.04 -23.64 -3.08
C THR A 172 6.75 -22.84 -3.20
N VAL A 173 6.89 -21.51 -3.32
CA VAL A 173 5.77 -20.58 -3.34
C VAL A 173 5.63 -19.93 -4.72
N ALA A 174 4.43 -19.96 -5.28
CA ALA A 174 4.08 -19.16 -6.46
C ALA A 174 3.68 -17.75 -6.03
N VAL A 175 4.31 -16.75 -6.64
CA VAL A 175 3.92 -15.32 -6.49
C VAL A 175 3.35 -14.84 -7.82
N ILE A 176 2.04 -14.57 -7.84
CA ILE A 176 1.33 -14.12 -9.04
C ILE A 176 1.22 -12.61 -9.04
N GLY A 177 1.83 -11.97 -10.03
CA GLY A 177 1.97 -10.53 -10.14
C GLY A 177 3.33 -10.05 -9.65
N MET A 178 4.31 -9.97 -10.55
CA MET A 178 5.67 -9.49 -10.29
C MET A 178 5.75 -7.96 -10.39
N GLY A 179 4.81 -7.27 -9.72
CA GLY A 179 4.87 -5.84 -9.46
C GLY A 179 5.71 -5.53 -8.21
N LEU A 180 5.61 -4.30 -7.71
CA LEU A 180 6.34 -3.85 -6.52
C LEU A 180 6.10 -4.76 -5.30
N LEU A 181 4.83 -5.09 -5.02
CA LEU A 181 4.48 -5.94 -3.89
C LEU A 181 4.98 -7.38 -4.08
N GLY A 182 4.82 -7.95 -5.28
CA GLY A 182 5.34 -9.29 -5.60
C GLY A 182 6.84 -9.42 -5.41
N HIS A 183 7.61 -8.37 -5.75
CA HIS A 183 9.05 -8.34 -5.48
C HIS A 183 9.36 -8.30 -3.98
N ILE A 184 8.61 -7.53 -3.19
CA ILE A 184 8.79 -7.47 -1.74
C ILE A 184 8.47 -8.85 -1.12
N VAL A 185 7.33 -9.45 -1.49
CA VAL A 185 6.94 -10.80 -1.08
C VAL A 185 8.04 -11.81 -1.42
N SER A 186 8.52 -11.81 -2.67
CA SER A 186 9.56 -12.74 -3.12
C SER A 186 10.85 -12.60 -2.32
N ARG A 187 11.28 -11.39 -2.00
CA ARG A 187 12.48 -11.15 -1.18
C ARG A 187 12.31 -11.62 0.26
N ILE A 188 11.13 -11.41 0.85
CA ILE A 188 10.84 -11.92 2.21
C ILE A 188 10.83 -13.44 2.19
N LEU A 189 10.18 -14.08 1.20
CA LEU A 189 10.17 -15.54 1.02
C LEU A 189 11.57 -16.12 0.85
N ASN A 190 12.43 -15.47 0.06
CA ASN A 190 13.82 -15.89 -0.08
C ASN A 190 14.58 -15.83 1.25
N ALA A 191 14.40 -14.74 2.02
CA ALA A 191 14.99 -14.60 3.35
C ALA A 191 14.41 -15.63 4.34
N TYR A 192 13.18 -16.09 4.11
CA TYR A 192 12.51 -17.14 4.89
C TYR A 192 12.99 -18.56 4.52
N GLY A 193 13.82 -18.68 3.46
CA GLY A 193 14.35 -19.96 3.00
C GLY A 193 13.41 -20.72 2.06
N CYS A 194 12.50 -20.02 1.37
CA CYS A 194 11.58 -20.60 0.40
C CYS A 194 12.12 -20.45 -1.03
N ASP A 195 11.79 -21.42 -1.89
CA ASP A 195 11.91 -21.29 -3.33
C ASP A 195 10.74 -20.46 -3.88
N VAL A 196 11.02 -19.50 -4.76
CA VAL A 196 9.98 -18.64 -5.34
C VAL A 196 9.90 -18.84 -6.84
N ILE A 197 8.68 -19.12 -7.34
CA ILE A 197 8.35 -19.08 -8.77
C ILE A 197 7.49 -17.85 -9.01
N GLY A 198 8.00 -16.88 -9.78
CA GLY A 198 7.30 -15.65 -10.11
C GLY A 198 6.44 -15.79 -11.36
N TYR A 199 5.24 -15.24 -11.34
CA TYR A 199 4.31 -15.23 -12.47
C TYR A 199 3.88 -13.81 -12.80
N ASP A 200 3.97 -13.41 -14.05
CA ASP A 200 3.39 -12.18 -14.61
C ASP A 200 3.22 -12.34 -16.12
N VAL A 201 2.49 -11.45 -16.77
CA VAL A 201 2.36 -11.40 -18.24
C VAL A 201 3.62 -10.87 -18.92
N VAL A 202 4.47 -10.16 -18.18
CA VAL A 202 5.75 -9.60 -18.64
C VAL A 202 6.81 -9.84 -17.56
N ASP A 203 8.00 -10.30 -17.96
CA ASP A 203 9.12 -10.41 -17.03
C ASP A 203 9.58 -9.00 -16.59
N LYS A 204 9.39 -8.73 -15.30
CA LYS A 204 9.80 -7.49 -14.63
C LYS A 204 10.75 -7.77 -13.48
N THR A 205 11.42 -8.93 -13.49
CA THR A 205 12.30 -9.33 -12.39
C THR A 205 13.35 -8.27 -12.10
N MET A 206 13.35 -7.79 -10.86
CA MET A 206 14.26 -6.73 -10.41
C MET A 206 15.54 -7.32 -9.79
N PRO A 207 16.67 -6.61 -9.90
CA PRO A 207 17.91 -7.02 -9.21
C PRO A 207 17.66 -7.28 -7.71
N GLY A 208 18.27 -8.35 -7.19
CA GLY A 208 18.11 -8.76 -5.79
C GLY A 208 16.81 -9.52 -5.46
N THR A 209 15.98 -9.81 -6.46
CA THR A 209 14.87 -10.78 -6.33
C THR A 209 15.37 -12.11 -6.89
N ASN A 210 15.49 -13.11 -6.01
CA ASN A 210 16.02 -14.43 -6.37
C ASN A 210 14.85 -15.38 -6.67
N LEU A 211 14.51 -15.51 -7.96
CA LEU A 211 13.47 -16.41 -8.40
C LEU A 211 14.09 -17.76 -8.83
N LYS A 212 13.49 -18.87 -8.42
CA LYS A 212 13.77 -20.20 -8.97
C LYS A 212 13.46 -20.25 -10.47
N ALA A 213 12.35 -19.60 -10.85
CA ALA A 213 11.97 -19.38 -12.25
C ALA A 213 11.00 -18.21 -12.36
N PHE A 214 10.96 -17.59 -13.54
CA PHE A 214 9.86 -16.73 -13.97
C PHE A 214 9.05 -17.48 -15.01
N ILE A 215 7.72 -17.46 -14.88
CA ILE A 215 6.78 -18.08 -15.83
C ILE A 215 5.81 -17.00 -16.32
N ASN A 216 5.64 -16.92 -17.63
CA ASN A 216 4.61 -16.06 -18.21
C ASN A 216 3.23 -16.65 -17.88
N SER A 217 2.40 -15.90 -17.13
CA SER A 217 1.07 -16.34 -16.70
C SER A 217 0.06 -16.48 -17.85
N GLY A 218 0.34 -15.92 -19.02
CA GLY A 218 -0.45 -16.05 -20.23
C GLY A 218 -0.06 -17.26 -21.10
N ASP A 219 0.94 -18.04 -20.69
CA ASP A 219 1.38 -19.23 -21.45
C ASP A 219 0.53 -20.45 -21.03
N ASP A 220 -0.04 -21.13 -22.01
CA ASP A 220 -0.85 -22.34 -21.80
C ASP A 220 -0.05 -23.47 -21.13
N SER A 221 1.27 -23.47 -21.27
CA SER A 221 2.19 -24.44 -20.66
C SER A 221 2.58 -24.09 -19.21
N ALA A 222 2.11 -22.97 -18.64
CA ALA A 222 2.54 -22.48 -17.31
C ALA A 222 2.38 -23.54 -16.20
N VAL A 223 1.30 -24.33 -16.23
CA VAL A 223 1.07 -25.41 -15.25
C VAL A 223 2.09 -26.54 -15.42
N ASP A 224 2.39 -26.94 -16.66
CA ASP A 224 3.35 -28.01 -16.94
C ASP A 224 4.78 -27.58 -16.58
N MET A 225 5.14 -26.34 -16.88
CA MET A 225 6.41 -25.75 -16.45
C MET A 225 6.54 -25.76 -14.93
N THR A 226 5.48 -25.38 -14.20
CA THR A 226 5.43 -25.42 -12.73
C THR A 226 5.66 -26.82 -12.21
N LYS A 227 4.97 -27.84 -12.77
CA LYS A 227 5.14 -29.25 -12.40
C LYS A 227 6.56 -29.75 -12.67
N ALA A 228 7.15 -29.37 -13.81
CA ALA A 228 8.51 -29.74 -14.16
C ALA A 228 9.52 -29.19 -13.11
N LEU A 229 9.35 -27.94 -12.67
CA LEU A 229 10.20 -27.29 -11.67
C LEU A 229 10.02 -27.84 -10.26
N THR A 230 8.92 -28.52 -9.98
CA THR A 230 8.53 -29.04 -8.66
C THR A 230 8.45 -30.56 -8.60
N ARG A 231 9.10 -31.28 -9.52
CA ARG A 231 9.10 -32.76 -9.60
C ARG A 231 7.68 -33.35 -9.69
N GLY A 232 6.78 -32.68 -10.40
CA GLY A 232 5.40 -33.11 -10.60
C GLY A 232 4.41 -32.75 -9.48
N ARG A 233 4.88 -32.23 -8.34
CA ARG A 233 4.01 -31.93 -7.16
C ARG A 233 3.19 -30.66 -7.32
N GLY A 234 3.68 -29.68 -8.05
CA GLY A 234 3.19 -28.31 -8.01
C GLY A 234 3.83 -27.48 -6.91
N VAL A 235 3.35 -26.25 -6.69
CA VAL A 235 3.80 -25.39 -5.61
C VAL A 235 3.07 -25.73 -4.29
N ASP A 236 3.70 -25.42 -3.17
CA ASP A 236 3.13 -25.67 -1.85
C ASP A 236 2.10 -24.57 -1.48
N LYS A 237 2.38 -23.32 -1.87
CA LYS A 237 1.54 -22.15 -1.59
C LYS A 237 1.45 -21.23 -2.79
N VAL A 238 0.41 -20.40 -2.83
CA VAL A 238 0.19 -19.35 -3.85
C VAL A 238 -0.14 -18.05 -3.15
N ILE A 239 0.54 -16.98 -3.54
CA ILE A 239 0.27 -15.61 -3.11
C ILE A 239 -0.05 -14.78 -4.37
N ILE A 240 -1.18 -14.04 -4.36
CA ILE A 240 -1.69 -13.29 -5.49
C ILE A 240 -1.76 -11.80 -5.13
#